data_fa46885d41afcc22116673b8c17014bd
#
_entry.id   fa46885d41afcc22116673b8c17014bd
#
_cell.length_a   1.000
_cell.length_b   1.000
_cell.length_c   1.000
_cell.angle_alpha   90.00
_cell.angle_beta   90.00
_cell.angle_gamma   90.00
#
_symmetry.space_group_name_H-M   'P 1'
#
loop_
_entity.id
_entity.type
_entity.pdbx_description
1 polymer ?
#
loop_
_entity_poly.entity_id
_entity_poly.type
_entity_poly.pdbx_seq_one_letter_code
_entity_poly.pdbx_strand_id
1 'polypeptide(L)'
;LAIRDLDAAEVVSLGCFSPAKLEGGGYLIQSSYSFVDGRNLIVCPTSHNHVLMLKATDETGTPLPIFEKVLDINIKAAAERVLGRTLEQNLLSIVFDYEGNLWFVTGGFRIYPDRGQQGAMGYISHAAIETILAGGTADLDHEVHVYAPQPGEGAENGIASCREGAVILTNLACYLLRADNGVDIVWRTPYASAGAKDSREGAATTGG
;
A
#
# COMPACT_ATOMS: atom_id res chain seq x y z
N LEU A 1 -1.53 10.22 17.97
CA LEU A 1 -2.05 11.56 18.30
C LEU A 1 -3.39 11.70 17.62
N ALA A 2 -4.44 11.98 18.38
CA ALA A 2 -5.74 12.28 17.79
C ALA A 2 -6.33 13.51 18.49
N ILE A 3 -7.13 14.25 17.77
CA ILE A 3 -7.92 15.35 18.32
C ILE A 3 -9.23 14.74 18.79
N ARG A 4 -9.45 14.74 20.10
CA ARG A 4 -10.65 14.17 20.72
C ARG A 4 -11.84 15.09 20.67
N ASP A 5 -11.58 16.37 20.71
CA ASP A 5 -12.59 17.44 20.67
C ASP A 5 -12.01 18.59 19.84
N LEU A 6 -12.62 18.84 18.70
CA LEU A 6 -12.21 19.93 17.81
C LEU A 6 -12.53 21.30 18.41
N ASP A 7 -13.60 21.40 19.21
CA ASP A 7 -14.01 22.66 19.81
C ASP A 7 -13.14 23.03 21.01
N ALA A 8 -12.68 22.04 21.74
CA ALA A 8 -11.75 22.25 22.87
C ALA A 8 -10.30 22.36 22.45
N ALA A 9 -9.96 22.09 21.17
CA ALA A 9 -8.59 22.02 20.64
C ALA A 9 -7.67 21.10 21.48
N GLU A 10 -8.23 20.14 22.16
CA GLU A 10 -7.50 19.22 23.01
C GLU A 10 -6.87 18.10 22.20
N VAL A 11 -5.54 18.05 22.19
CA VAL A 11 -4.77 16.99 21.56
C VAL A 11 -4.47 15.92 22.60
N VAL A 12 -5.11 14.76 22.46
CA VAL A 12 -4.92 13.62 23.36
C VAL A 12 -4.24 12.49 22.60
N SER A 13 -3.33 11.80 23.25
CA SER A 13 -2.84 10.52 22.73
C SER A 13 -3.94 9.49 22.95
N LEU A 14 -4.56 9.01 21.85
CA LEU A 14 -5.67 8.05 21.92
C LEU A 14 -5.21 6.59 21.95
N GLY A 15 -3.92 6.33 21.87
CA GLY A 15 -3.37 4.99 21.94
C GLY A 15 -2.10 4.84 21.13
N CYS A 16 -1.45 3.71 21.32
CA CYS A 16 -0.32 3.28 20.54
C CYS A 16 -0.61 1.87 20.04
N PHE A 17 -0.66 1.68 18.73
CA PHE A 17 -0.57 0.37 18.14
C PHE A 17 0.90 0.00 18.06
N SER A 18 1.32 -0.92 18.90
CA SER A 18 2.60 -1.59 18.72
C SER A 18 2.33 -2.84 17.90
N PRO A 19 2.73 -2.91 16.64
CA PRO A 19 2.55 -4.11 15.86
C PRO A 19 3.23 -5.26 16.62
N ALA A 20 2.44 -6.23 17.04
CA ALA A 20 3.00 -7.48 17.52
C ALA A 20 3.97 -7.98 16.45
N LYS A 21 5.09 -8.56 16.87
CA LYS A 21 6.07 -9.10 15.93
C LYS A 21 5.34 -10.01 14.95
N LEU A 22 5.30 -9.61 13.68
CA LEU A 22 4.99 -10.55 12.62
C LEU A 22 6.05 -11.66 12.63
N GLU A 23 5.70 -12.83 12.13
CA GLU A 23 6.70 -13.87 11.87
C GLU A 23 7.85 -13.26 11.05
N GLY A 24 9.06 -13.26 11.62
CA GLY A 24 10.24 -12.68 10.95
C GLY A 24 10.71 -11.30 11.45
N GLY A 25 10.09 -10.72 12.45
CA GLY A 25 10.55 -9.47 13.07
C GLY A 25 9.52 -8.34 13.03
N GLY A 26 9.83 -7.23 13.68
CA GLY A 26 8.97 -6.05 13.70
C GLY A 26 8.90 -5.37 12.34
N TYR A 27 7.74 -4.82 11.97
CA TYR A 27 7.54 -4.05 10.76
C TYR A 27 7.20 -2.60 11.08
N LEU A 28 7.61 -1.71 10.18
CA LEU A 28 7.23 -0.32 10.25
C LEU A 28 5.99 -0.08 9.39
N ILE A 29 5.02 0.63 9.95
CA ILE A 29 3.90 1.14 9.18
C ILE A 29 4.41 2.32 8.36
N GLN A 30 4.08 2.34 7.08
CA GLN A 30 4.34 3.46 6.18
C GLN A 30 3.27 4.52 6.43
N SER A 31 3.47 5.33 7.46
CA SER A 31 2.46 6.26 7.97
C SER A 31 2.03 7.31 6.95
N SER A 32 2.91 7.69 6.03
CA SER A 32 2.61 8.71 5.01
C SER A 32 1.51 8.28 4.02
N TYR A 33 1.27 6.97 3.89
CA TYR A 33 0.31 6.41 2.95
C TYR A 33 -0.78 5.60 3.64
N SER A 34 -0.94 5.80 4.95
CA SER A 34 -2.04 5.24 5.72
C SER A 34 -3.22 6.20 5.69
N PHE A 35 -4.42 5.64 5.68
CA PHE A 35 -5.66 6.42 5.66
C PHE A 35 -6.76 5.73 6.48
N VAL A 36 -7.85 6.43 6.71
CA VAL A 36 -9.06 5.88 7.32
C VAL A 36 -10.09 5.68 6.21
N ASP A 37 -10.65 4.48 6.10
CA ASP A 37 -11.67 4.17 5.11
C ASP A 37 -13.08 4.56 5.57
N GLY A 38 -14.07 4.37 4.69
CA GLY A 38 -15.47 4.69 4.99
C GLY A 38 -16.10 3.84 6.11
N ARG A 39 -15.44 2.78 6.58
CA ARG A 39 -15.84 1.92 7.71
C ARG A 39 -15.17 2.31 9.02
N ASN A 40 -14.42 3.41 9.03
CA ASN A 40 -13.55 3.84 10.13
C ASN A 40 -12.43 2.84 10.47
N LEU A 41 -11.95 2.08 9.49
CA LEU A 41 -10.76 1.25 9.62
C LEU A 41 -9.53 2.04 9.20
N ILE A 42 -8.46 1.95 9.97
CA ILE A 42 -7.16 2.49 9.57
C ILE A 42 -6.52 1.47 8.64
N VAL A 43 -6.21 1.88 7.41
CA VAL A 43 -5.60 1.04 6.39
C VAL A 43 -4.14 1.43 6.22
N CYS A 44 -3.22 0.49 6.42
CA CYS A 44 -1.79 0.75 6.51
C CYS A 44 -0.96 -0.19 5.62
N PRO A 45 -0.07 0.33 4.77
CA PRO A 45 1.01 -0.46 4.18
C PRO A 45 2.16 -0.64 5.18
N THR A 46 2.88 -1.76 5.09
CA THR A 46 4.02 -2.05 5.97
C THR A 46 5.31 -2.34 5.21
N SER A 47 6.44 -2.20 5.89
CA SER A 47 7.77 -2.49 5.34
C SER A 47 8.03 -3.97 5.04
N HIS A 48 7.17 -4.88 5.47
CA HIS A 48 7.27 -6.32 5.18
C HIS A 48 6.23 -6.80 4.17
N ASN A 49 5.72 -5.87 3.37
CA ASN A 49 4.75 -6.16 2.30
C ASN A 49 3.39 -6.68 2.82
N HIS A 50 3.01 -6.27 4.02
CA HIS A 50 1.67 -6.51 4.54
C HIS A 50 0.79 -5.27 4.38
N VAL A 51 -0.45 -5.50 4.01
CA VAL A 51 -1.55 -4.55 4.18
C VAL A 51 -2.25 -4.90 5.47
N LEU A 52 -2.37 -3.93 6.36
CA LEU A 52 -3.12 -4.06 7.61
C LEU A 52 -4.37 -3.21 7.58
N MET A 53 -5.46 -3.72 8.16
CA MET A 53 -6.58 -2.91 8.59
C MET A 53 -6.77 -3.04 10.09
N LEU A 54 -6.88 -1.88 10.75
CA LEU A 54 -6.98 -1.77 12.18
C LEU A 54 -8.30 -1.10 12.54
N LYS A 55 -9.00 -1.67 13.49
CA LYS A 55 -10.20 -1.12 14.09
C LYS A 55 -9.88 -0.54 15.45
N ALA A 56 -10.28 0.71 15.70
CA ALA A 56 -10.24 1.25 17.04
C ALA A 56 -11.39 0.64 17.87
N THR A 57 -11.07 0.14 19.06
CA THR A 57 -12.06 -0.39 19.99
C THR A 57 -12.13 0.55 21.19
N ASP A 58 -13.33 1.05 21.49
CA ASP A 58 -13.61 1.76 22.73
C ASP A 58 -13.86 0.73 23.83
N GLU A 59 -12.84 0.30 24.53
CA GLU A 59 -13.04 -0.39 25.79
C GLU A 59 -13.37 0.65 26.86
N THR A 60 -14.62 0.62 27.32
CA THR A 60 -15.09 1.48 28.42
C THR A 60 -14.21 1.27 29.65
N GLY A 61 -13.49 2.31 30.03
CA GLY A 61 -12.62 2.32 31.23
C GLY A 61 -11.11 2.38 30.95
N THR A 62 -10.68 2.28 29.70
CA THR A 62 -9.31 2.59 29.32
C THR A 62 -9.21 4.01 28.76
N PRO A 63 -8.20 4.80 29.16
CA PRO A 63 -8.03 6.15 28.63
C PRO A 63 -7.61 6.19 27.15
N LEU A 64 -7.32 5.05 26.53
CA LEU A 64 -6.77 4.94 25.19
C LEU A 64 -7.48 3.84 24.42
N PRO A 65 -7.91 4.08 23.16
CA PRO A 65 -8.45 3.03 22.32
C PRO A 65 -7.39 1.96 22.06
N ILE A 66 -7.83 0.72 22.11
CA ILE A 66 -7.04 -0.42 21.66
C ILE A 66 -7.32 -0.59 20.18
N PHE A 67 -6.28 -0.86 19.40
CA PHE A 67 -6.43 -1.16 17.98
C PHE A 67 -6.43 -2.68 17.80
N GLU A 68 -7.51 -3.19 17.25
CA GLU A 68 -7.64 -4.58 16.84
C GLU A 68 -7.24 -4.72 15.37
N LYS A 69 -6.42 -5.71 15.06
CA LYS A 69 -6.09 -6.06 13.68
C LYS A 69 -7.22 -6.91 13.11
N VAL A 70 -7.97 -6.36 12.16
CA VAL A 70 -9.10 -7.02 11.50
C VAL A 70 -8.77 -7.57 10.13
N LEU A 71 -7.65 -7.13 9.52
CA LEU A 71 -7.14 -7.68 8.27
C LEU A 71 -5.61 -7.62 8.27
N ASP A 72 -5.00 -8.68 7.73
CA ASP A 72 -3.55 -8.79 7.53
C ASP A 72 -3.29 -9.61 6.26
N ILE A 73 -2.91 -8.94 5.18
CA ILE A 73 -2.63 -9.58 3.90
C ILE A 73 -1.17 -9.33 3.49
N ASN A 74 -0.40 -10.40 3.33
CA ASN A 74 0.95 -10.33 2.80
C ASN A 74 0.92 -10.48 1.27
N ILE A 75 1.32 -9.41 0.57
CA ILE A 75 1.33 -9.41 -0.91
C ILE A 75 2.62 -9.98 -1.49
N LYS A 76 3.62 -10.27 -0.66
CA LYS A 76 4.97 -10.64 -1.10
C LYS A 76 4.97 -11.90 -1.95
N ALA A 77 4.29 -12.96 -1.50
CA ALA A 77 4.25 -14.24 -2.23
C ALA A 77 3.64 -14.10 -3.62
N ALA A 78 2.55 -13.34 -3.75
CA ALA A 78 1.94 -13.06 -5.05
C ALA A 78 2.87 -12.25 -5.96
N ALA A 79 3.53 -11.23 -5.42
CA ALA A 79 4.49 -10.43 -6.16
C ALA A 79 5.68 -11.26 -6.64
N GLU A 80 6.28 -12.07 -5.77
CA GLU A 80 7.43 -12.92 -6.09
C GLU A 80 7.08 -13.97 -7.16
N ARG A 81 5.88 -14.51 -7.14
CA ARG A 81 5.40 -15.45 -8.18
C ARG A 81 5.39 -14.80 -9.57
N VAL A 82 4.88 -13.57 -9.66
CA VAL A 82 4.81 -12.84 -10.93
C VAL A 82 6.18 -12.34 -11.38
N LEU A 83 6.99 -11.85 -10.44
CA LEU A 83 8.35 -11.39 -10.72
C LEU A 83 9.31 -12.54 -11.11
N GLY A 84 9.02 -13.78 -10.68
CA GLY A 84 9.93 -14.92 -10.81
C GLY A 84 11.22 -14.80 -9.96
N ARG A 85 11.22 -13.90 -8.99
CA ARG A 85 12.34 -13.62 -8.09
C ARG A 85 11.88 -13.00 -6.77
N THR A 86 12.77 -12.93 -5.81
CA THR A 86 12.52 -12.27 -4.53
C THR A 86 12.17 -10.79 -4.73
N LEU A 87 11.11 -10.34 -4.06
CA LEU A 87 10.73 -8.94 -4.00
C LEU A 87 11.67 -8.20 -3.03
N GLU A 88 12.49 -7.32 -3.58
CA GLU A 88 13.47 -6.53 -2.81
C GLU A 88 12.90 -5.19 -2.30
N GLN A 89 11.78 -4.76 -2.87
CA GLN A 89 11.11 -3.52 -2.51
C GLN A 89 10.04 -3.77 -1.46
N ASN A 90 9.77 -2.74 -0.66
CA ASN A 90 8.70 -2.76 0.33
C ASN A 90 7.41 -2.23 -0.26
N LEU A 91 6.30 -2.63 0.34
CA LEU A 91 5.00 -2.02 0.07
C LEU A 91 5.08 -0.55 0.46
N LEU A 92 4.85 0.34 -0.52
CA LEU A 92 5.02 1.77 -0.35
C LEU A 92 3.69 2.46 -0.10
N SER A 93 2.74 2.27 -1.00
CA SER A 93 1.47 2.99 -0.99
C SER A 93 0.31 2.09 -1.38
N ILE A 94 -0.86 2.45 -0.87
CA ILE A 94 -2.12 1.75 -1.10
C ILE A 94 -3.25 2.77 -1.28
N VAL A 95 -4.28 2.40 -2.04
CA VAL A 95 -5.50 3.20 -2.21
C VAL A 95 -6.65 2.30 -2.65
N PHE A 96 -7.87 2.60 -2.19
CA PHE A 96 -9.07 1.97 -2.76
C PHE A 96 -9.46 2.61 -4.08
N ASP A 97 -9.87 1.79 -5.05
CA ASP A 97 -10.59 2.28 -6.21
C ASP A 97 -12.10 2.41 -5.91
N TYR A 98 -12.86 2.85 -6.92
CA TYR A 98 -14.31 3.06 -6.78
C TYR A 98 -15.13 1.77 -6.71
N GLU A 99 -14.51 0.63 -7.02
CA GLU A 99 -15.13 -0.70 -6.92
C GLU A 99 -14.76 -1.44 -5.63
N GLY A 100 -13.91 -0.80 -4.80
CA GLY A 100 -13.48 -1.33 -3.50
C GLY A 100 -12.27 -2.25 -3.57
N ASN A 101 -11.62 -2.39 -4.73
CA ASN A 101 -10.32 -3.07 -4.80
C ASN A 101 -9.24 -2.21 -4.14
N LEU A 102 -8.34 -2.83 -3.42
CA LEU A 102 -7.22 -2.14 -2.78
C LEU A 102 -5.97 -2.24 -3.62
N TRP A 103 -5.67 -1.19 -4.35
CA TRP A 103 -4.46 -1.06 -5.15
C TRP A 103 -3.24 -0.85 -4.27
N PHE A 104 -2.12 -1.39 -4.73
CA PHE A 104 -0.84 -1.25 -4.06
C PHE A 104 0.31 -1.03 -5.05
N VAL A 105 1.37 -0.42 -4.55
CA VAL A 105 2.65 -0.32 -5.26
C VAL A 105 3.79 -0.53 -4.27
N THR A 106 4.82 -1.25 -4.73
CA THR A 106 6.09 -1.36 -4.00
C THR A 106 7.08 -0.33 -4.50
N GLY A 107 8.00 0.07 -3.64
CA GLY A 107 8.97 1.09 -3.97
C GLY A 107 9.75 1.60 -2.77
N GLY A 108 10.19 2.84 -2.84
CA GLY A 108 10.91 3.53 -1.77
C GLY A 108 11.78 4.66 -2.31
N PHE A 109 12.39 5.42 -1.40
CA PHE A 109 13.20 6.60 -1.72
C PHE A 109 14.48 6.33 -2.53
N ARG A 110 14.79 5.06 -2.82
CA ARG A 110 15.97 4.69 -3.58
C ARG A 110 15.63 3.60 -4.56
N ILE A 111 15.37 4.01 -5.78
CA ILE A 111 15.31 3.13 -6.92
C ILE A 111 16.70 3.07 -7.51
N TYR A 112 17.27 1.88 -7.60
CA TYR A 112 18.56 1.64 -8.21
C TYR A 112 18.39 0.88 -9.54
N PRO A 113 18.13 1.60 -10.65
CA PRO A 113 17.91 0.97 -11.95
C PRO A 113 19.08 0.12 -12.41
N ASP A 114 20.30 0.57 -12.08
CA ASP A 114 21.56 -0.11 -12.37
C ASP A 114 21.73 -1.44 -11.64
N ARG A 115 20.99 -1.67 -10.56
CA ARG A 115 20.92 -2.95 -9.85
C ARG A 115 19.82 -3.87 -10.36
N GLY A 116 19.11 -3.46 -11.40
CA GLY A 116 17.98 -4.21 -11.96
C GLY A 116 16.82 -4.40 -10.99
N GLN A 117 16.71 -3.55 -9.96
CA GLN A 117 15.57 -3.58 -9.06
C GLN A 117 14.29 -3.35 -9.84
N GLN A 118 13.28 -4.10 -9.51
CA GLN A 118 11.98 -4.06 -10.15
C GLN A 118 10.92 -4.05 -9.06
N GLY A 119 9.99 -3.12 -9.18
CA GLY A 119 8.84 -3.04 -8.30
C GLY A 119 7.74 -4.03 -8.69
N ALA A 120 6.69 -4.01 -7.91
CA ALA A 120 5.43 -4.65 -8.19
C ALA A 120 4.30 -3.63 -7.96
N MET A 121 3.26 -3.71 -8.78
CA MET A 121 2.03 -2.95 -8.60
C MET A 121 0.85 -3.87 -8.87
N GLY A 122 -0.27 -3.62 -8.23
CA GLY A 122 -1.40 -4.51 -8.37
C GLY A 122 -2.54 -4.16 -7.44
N TYR A 123 -3.44 -5.10 -7.22
CA TYR A 123 -4.56 -4.92 -6.32
C TYR A 123 -4.93 -6.21 -5.59
N ILE A 124 -5.54 -6.03 -4.44
CA ILE A 124 -6.27 -7.05 -3.70
C ILE A 124 -7.74 -6.86 -4.04
N SER A 125 -8.43 -7.92 -4.44
CA SER A 125 -9.83 -7.82 -4.85
C SER A 125 -10.73 -7.37 -3.69
N HIS A 126 -11.77 -6.62 -4.01
CA HIS A 126 -12.82 -6.27 -3.07
C HIS A 126 -13.42 -7.51 -2.39
N ALA A 127 -13.65 -8.58 -3.17
CA ALA A 127 -14.22 -9.83 -2.66
C ALA A 127 -13.35 -10.47 -1.56
N ALA A 128 -12.03 -10.48 -1.74
CA ALA A 128 -11.10 -11.00 -0.73
C ALA A 128 -11.14 -10.18 0.55
N ILE A 129 -11.14 -8.86 0.43
CA ILE A 129 -11.19 -7.94 1.58
C ILE A 129 -12.48 -8.17 2.37
N GLU A 130 -13.64 -8.17 1.72
CA GLU A 130 -14.92 -8.40 2.39
C GLU A 130 -15.02 -9.78 3.02
N THR A 131 -14.49 -10.82 2.35
CA THR A 131 -14.45 -12.18 2.90
C THR A 131 -13.67 -12.23 4.20
N ILE A 132 -12.48 -11.62 4.23
CA ILE A 132 -11.62 -11.62 5.43
C ILE A 132 -12.24 -10.78 6.53
N LEU A 133 -12.78 -9.61 6.22
CA LEU A 133 -13.43 -8.74 7.20
C LEU A 133 -14.70 -9.38 7.82
N ALA A 134 -15.35 -10.27 7.08
CA ALA A 134 -16.46 -11.09 7.59
C ALA A 134 -15.99 -12.31 8.42
N GLY A 135 -14.69 -12.48 8.64
CA GLY A 135 -14.11 -13.60 9.38
C GLY A 135 -13.91 -14.88 8.55
N GLY A 136 -14.03 -14.78 7.22
CA GLY A 136 -13.75 -15.88 6.30
C GLY A 136 -12.28 -15.96 5.88
N THR A 137 -11.98 -16.90 5.00
CA THR A 137 -10.66 -17.07 4.40
C THR A 137 -10.75 -16.84 2.89
N ALA A 138 -9.93 -15.93 2.38
CA ALA A 138 -9.81 -15.68 0.96
C ALA A 138 -8.63 -16.45 0.35
N ASP A 139 -8.77 -16.86 -0.90
CA ASP A 139 -7.67 -17.47 -1.68
C ASP A 139 -6.78 -16.36 -2.25
N LEU A 140 -5.81 -15.93 -1.47
CA LEU A 140 -4.91 -14.83 -1.84
C LEU A 140 -4.06 -15.14 -3.07
N ASP A 141 -3.91 -16.40 -3.46
CA ASP A 141 -3.19 -16.77 -4.68
C ASP A 141 -3.96 -16.37 -5.96
N HIS A 142 -5.27 -16.29 -5.87
CA HIS A 142 -6.14 -15.86 -6.96
C HIS A 142 -6.64 -14.43 -6.81
N GLU A 143 -6.69 -13.92 -5.59
CA GLU A 143 -7.31 -12.63 -5.28
C GLU A 143 -6.32 -11.46 -5.16
N VAL A 144 -5.01 -11.75 -5.14
CA VAL A 144 -3.96 -10.74 -5.21
C VAL A 144 -3.36 -10.73 -6.61
N HIS A 145 -3.76 -9.74 -7.37
CA HIS A 145 -3.35 -9.56 -8.76
C HIS A 145 -2.15 -8.63 -8.85
N VAL A 146 -1.12 -9.03 -9.59
CA VAL A 146 0.15 -8.31 -9.65
C VAL A 146 0.58 -8.08 -11.10
N TYR A 147 1.10 -6.90 -11.36
CA TYR A 147 1.82 -6.53 -12.56
C TYR A 147 3.27 -6.21 -12.21
N ALA A 148 4.20 -6.73 -12.99
CA ALA A 148 5.61 -6.44 -12.89
C ALA A 148 6.00 -5.37 -13.93
N PRO A 149 6.33 -4.13 -13.51
CA PRO A 149 6.84 -3.13 -14.43
C PRO A 149 8.21 -3.54 -15.01
N GLN A 150 8.77 -2.74 -15.88
CA GLN A 150 10.06 -3.04 -16.48
C GLN A 150 11.19 -3.11 -15.43
N PRO A 151 12.25 -3.89 -15.67
CA PRO A 151 13.44 -3.87 -14.82
C PRO A 151 13.98 -2.45 -14.64
N GLY A 152 14.31 -2.07 -13.43
CA GLY A 152 14.74 -0.71 -13.09
C GLY A 152 13.62 0.31 -12.93
N GLU A 153 12.37 -0.14 -13.03
CA GLU A 153 11.18 0.70 -12.85
C GLU A 153 10.57 0.48 -11.47
N GLY A 154 10.27 1.55 -10.76
CA GLY A 154 9.67 1.51 -9.44
C GLY A 154 9.04 2.84 -9.04
N ALA A 155 8.19 2.82 -8.03
CA ALA A 155 7.52 4.00 -7.50
C ALA A 155 8.27 4.59 -6.29
N GLU A 156 8.20 5.91 -6.13
CA GLU A 156 8.72 6.60 -4.94
C GLU A 156 7.63 7.21 -4.06
N ASN A 157 6.44 7.33 -4.58
CA ASN A 157 5.33 8.01 -3.91
C ASN A 157 3.99 7.29 -4.09
N GLY A 158 2.91 7.99 -3.81
CA GLY A 158 1.58 7.46 -3.70
C GLY A 158 0.92 7.02 -4.99
N ILE A 159 -0.25 6.45 -4.83
CA ILE A 159 -1.18 6.06 -5.88
C ILE A 159 -2.36 7.02 -5.82
N ALA A 160 -2.89 7.40 -6.98
CA ALA A 160 -4.18 8.05 -7.07
C ALA A 160 -5.21 7.10 -7.67
N SER A 161 -6.44 7.11 -7.14
CA SER A 161 -7.55 6.39 -7.75
C SER A 161 -8.39 7.33 -8.63
N CYS A 162 -8.94 6.79 -9.69
CA CYS A 162 -9.90 7.44 -10.54
C CYS A 162 -11.04 6.47 -10.89
N ARG A 163 -12.03 6.93 -11.63
CA ARG A 163 -13.18 6.08 -11.99
C ARG A 163 -12.77 4.85 -12.79
N GLU A 164 -11.73 4.95 -13.59
CA GLU A 164 -11.25 3.89 -14.47
C GLU A 164 -10.31 2.89 -13.76
N GLY A 165 -9.84 3.21 -12.55
CA GLY A 165 -8.90 2.36 -11.79
C GLY A 165 -7.87 3.14 -10.99
N ALA A 166 -6.60 2.79 -11.08
CA ALA A 166 -5.50 3.40 -10.36
C ALA A 166 -4.47 4.07 -11.29
N VAL A 167 -4.05 5.27 -10.91
CA VAL A 167 -2.95 5.98 -11.57
C VAL A 167 -1.69 5.82 -10.72
N ILE A 168 -0.65 5.26 -11.33
CA ILE A 168 0.63 5.03 -10.67
C ILE A 168 1.73 5.70 -11.50
N LEU A 169 2.56 6.47 -10.82
CA LEU A 169 3.73 7.09 -11.42
C LEU A 169 4.99 6.35 -10.95
N THR A 170 5.80 5.91 -11.90
CA THR A 170 7.11 5.34 -11.64
C THR A 170 8.22 6.30 -12.05
N ASN A 171 9.48 5.95 -11.84
CA ASN A 171 10.61 6.74 -12.33
C ASN A 171 10.72 6.79 -13.86
N LEU A 172 9.97 5.98 -14.61
CA LEU A 172 10.06 5.90 -16.08
C LEU A 172 8.75 6.21 -16.81
N ALA A 173 7.60 6.03 -16.17
CA ALA A 173 6.32 6.18 -16.84
C ALA A 173 5.17 6.46 -15.86
N CYS A 174 4.10 7.02 -16.41
CA CYS A 174 2.80 7.10 -15.78
C CYS A 174 1.90 5.98 -16.33
N TYR A 175 1.18 5.32 -15.44
CA TYR A 175 0.26 4.24 -15.76
C TYR A 175 -1.16 4.60 -15.37
N LEU A 176 -2.13 4.19 -16.17
CA LEU A 176 -3.50 3.93 -15.72
C LEU A 176 -3.72 2.42 -15.78
N LEU A 177 -4.04 1.86 -14.64
CA LEU A 177 -4.30 0.44 -14.44
C LEU A 177 -5.77 0.22 -14.08
N ARG A 178 -6.33 -0.89 -14.54
CA ARG A 178 -7.70 -1.31 -14.26
C ARG A 178 -7.71 -2.74 -13.72
N ALA A 179 -8.62 -3.01 -12.78
CA ALA A 179 -8.91 -4.34 -12.30
C ALA A 179 -9.86 -5.05 -13.29
N ASP A 180 -9.41 -6.12 -13.93
CA ASP A 180 -10.19 -6.91 -14.87
C ASP A 180 -9.70 -8.37 -14.87
N ASN A 181 -10.07 -9.16 -13.86
CA ASN A 181 -9.57 -10.53 -13.61
C ASN A 181 -8.02 -10.62 -13.64
N GLY A 182 -7.35 -9.52 -13.40
CA GLY A 182 -5.93 -9.31 -13.50
C GLY A 182 -5.66 -7.81 -13.56
N VAL A 183 -4.41 -7.42 -13.69
CA VAL A 183 -4.04 -6.01 -13.87
C VAL A 183 -4.01 -5.71 -15.37
N ASP A 184 -4.99 -4.95 -15.84
CA ASP A 184 -5.04 -4.43 -17.21
C ASP A 184 -4.37 -3.06 -17.29
N ILE A 185 -3.48 -2.88 -18.28
CA ILE A 185 -2.82 -1.61 -18.54
C ILE A 185 -3.66 -0.85 -19.56
N VAL A 186 -4.47 0.10 -19.09
CA VAL A 186 -5.28 0.93 -19.97
C VAL A 186 -4.39 1.81 -20.83
N TRP A 187 -3.38 2.42 -20.22
CA TRP A 187 -2.29 3.10 -20.92
C TRP A 187 -1.03 3.19 -20.05
N ARG A 188 0.11 3.32 -20.74
CA ARG A 188 1.41 3.64 -20.17
C ARG A 188 2.06 4.74 -21.00
N THR A 189 2.34 5.86 -20.35
CA THR A 189 3.01 6.99 -21.01
C THR A 189 4.39 7.20 -20.40
N PRO A 190 5.46 6.93 -21.14
CA PRO A 190 6.80 7.21 -20.68
C PRO A 190 7.05 8.71 -20.63
N TYR A 191 7.91 9.13 -19.73
CA TYR A 191 8.37 10.52 -19.65
C TYR A 191 9.87 10.58 -19.34
N ALA A 192 10.49 11.73 -19.68
CA ALA A 192 11.89 11.94 -19.33
C ALA A 192 11.99 12.29 -17.84
N SER A 193 12.64 11.43 -17.08
CA SER A 193 13.02 11.73 -15.70
C SER A 193 14.46 12.25 -15.66
N ALA A 194 14.77 13.10 -14.69
CA ALA A 194 16.13 13.60 -14.49
C ALA A 194 17.15 12.48 -14.18
N GLY A 195 16.65 11.31 -13.84
CA GLY A 195 17.43 10.17 -13.40
C GLY A 195 18.03 10.40 -12.02
N ALA A 196 18.03 9.40 -11.18
CA ALA A 196 18.59 9.47 -9.83
C ALA A 196 20.13 9.45 -9.86
N LYS A 197 20.77 10.43 -10.49
CA LYS A 197 22.23 10.61 -10.41
C LYS A 197 22.66 11.28 -9.11
N ASP A 198 21.77 12.05 -8.50
CA ASP A 198 22.00 12.66 -7.20
C ASP A 198 20.82 12.29 -6.27
N SER A 199 21.13 11.74 -5.12
CA SER A 199 20.13 11.36 -4.11
C SER A 199 19.29 12.53 -3.58
N ARG A 200 19.61 13.75 -3.97
CA ARG A 200 18.89 14.98 -3.62
C ARG A 200 17.90 15.40 -4.70
N GLU A 201 18.04 14.87 -5.91
CA GLU A 201 17.19 15.26 -7.04
C GLU A 201 15.97 14.36 -7.21
N GLY A 202 15.89 13.24 -6.47
CA GLY A 202 14.82 12.27 -6.55
C GLY A 202 14.66 11.68 -7.96
N ALA A 203 14.28 10.44 -8.09
CA ALA A 203 13.68 9.98 -9.32
C ALA A 203 12.37 10.72 -9.48
N ALA A 204 12.02 11.16 -10.68
CA ALA A 204 10.87 11.97 -11.00
C ALA A 204 9.71 11.67 -10.08
N THR A 205 9.54 12.55 -9.16
CA THR A 205 8.72 12.26 -8.03
C THR A 205 7.30 12.56 -8.37
N THR A 206 6.53 11.64 -8.10
CA THR A 206 5.13 11.68 -8.12
C THR A 206 4.57 12.41 -6.99
N GLY A 207 5.11 13.34 -6.52
CA GLY A 207 4.42 13.84 -5.42
C GLY A 207 4.78 15.14 -5.04
N GLY A 208 4.03 15.87 -5.27
CA GLY A 208 4.14 17.10 -4.71
C GLY A 208 2.96 17.70 -4.29
#